data_ac262e929de2fd90827ed6b79f6275ef
#
_entry.id   ac262e929de2fd90827ed6b79f6275ef
#
_cell.length_a   1.000
_cell.length_b   1.000
_cell.length_c   1.000
_cell.angle_alpha   90.00
_cell.angle_beta   90.00
_cell.angle_gamma   90.00
#
_symmetry.space_group_name_H-M   'P 1'
#
loop_
_entity.id
_entity.type
_entity.pdbx_description
1 polymer ?
#
loop_
_entity_poly.entity_id
_entity_poly.type
_entity_poly.pdbx_seq_one_letter_code
_entity_poly.pdbx_strand_id
1 'polypeptide(L)'
;VITFEDVEVTAWTSDPAGGADRVVRLLGPVSLALAERRVAVVGANGSGKSTLARLVNGLVLPSAGRVVVDGLDTADDGAAVRRRVGFVFTDPDAQIVMPTPVEDVALSLRRTVPDASERTARALDVLARFGLADRAHVPVHALSGGQRQLLALAAVLATEPAVLVCDEPTTLLDLRWRTRVDDLLASLDQQVVVVTHDLEAAARADRVLVVDGGAVVADGPPGPALAHYRALMTGASAAPSGERRP
;
A
#
# COMPACT_ATOMS: atom_id res chain seq x y z
N VAL A 1 14.38 -4.86 -0.86
CA VAL A 1 14.26 -4.99 0.62
C VAL A 1 13.86 -3.66 1.23
N ILE A 2 12.85 -3.67 2.10
CA ILE A 2 12.40 -2.50 2.85
C ILE A 2 12.82 -2.68 4.31
N THR A 3 13.53 -1.70 4.89
CA THR A 3 14.00 -1.77 6.28
C THR A 3 13.44 -0.59 7.07
N PHE A 4 12.89 -0.86 8.24
CA PHE A 4 12.48 0.11 9.24
C PHE A 4 13.43 0.01 10.43
N GLU A 5 14.01 1.12 10.86
CA GLU A 5 14.97 1.19 11.97
C GLU A 5 14.48 2.19 13.00
N ASP A 6 13.91 1.69 14.10
CA ASP A 6 13.32 2.44 15.23
C ASP A 6 12.37 3.56 14.80
N VAL A 7 11.52 3.25 13.82
CA VAL A 7 10.65 4.22 13.15
C VAL A 7 9.50 4.60 14.04
N GLU A 8 9.35 5.89 14.28
CA GLU A 8 8.16 6.47 14.90
C GLU A 8 7.53 7.54 14.00
N VAL A 9 6.21 7.63 14.03
CA VAL A 9 5.45 8.72 13.39
C VAL A 9 4.53 9.35 14.44
N THR A 10 4.69 10.66 14.60
CA THR A 10 3.85 11.48 15.47
C THR A 10 3.14 12.57 14.67
N ALA A 11 1.99 13.01 15.13
CA ALA A 11 1.28 14.15 14.57
C ALA A 11 0.80 15.07 15.67
N TRP A 12 0.73 16.37 15.38
CA TRP A 12 0.05 17.33 16.20
C TRP A 12 -1.46 17.24 15.99
N THR A 13 -2.23 17.22 17.04
CA THR A 13 -3.68 17.28 17.00
C THR A 13 -4.14 18.40 17.92
N SER A 14 -5.02 19.26 17.38
CA SER A 14 -5.67 20.31 18.16
C SER A 14 -6.79 19.70 18.99
N ASP A 15 -6.93 20.18 20.22
CA ASP A 15 -8.06 19.76 21.08
C ASP A 15 -9.35 20.42 20.55
N PRO A 16 -10.36 19.64 20.13
CA PRO A 16 -11.63 20.18 19.66
C PRO A 16 -12.36 21.06 20.70
N ALA A 17 -12.03 20.90 21.99
CA ALA A 17 -12.60 21.69 23.10
C ALA A 17 -11.82 22.98 23.37
N GLY A 18 -10.83 23.36 22.52
CA GLY A 18 -10.02 24.58 22.71
C GLY A 18 -8.88 24.43 23.73
N GLY A 19 -8.49 23.20 24.06
CA GLY A 19 -7.32 22.90 24.88
C GLY A 19 -6.00 23.06 24.11
N ALA A 20 -4.89 22.76 24.77
CA ALA A 20 -3.56 22.81 24.17
C ALA A 20 -3.39 21.70 23.12
N ASP A 21 -2.72 22.03 22.01
CA ASP A 21 -2.31 21.05 21.01
C ASP A 21 -1.48 19.95 21.66
N ARG A 22 -1.73 18.71 21.28
CA ARG A 22 -1.00 17.55 21.78
C ARG A 22 -0.36 16.74 20.68
N VAL A 23 0.79 16.16 20.96
CA VAL A 23 1.44 15.19 20.07
C VAL A 23 0.79 13.81 20.29
N VAL A 24 0.33 13.21 19.21
CA VAL A 24 -0.21 11.85 19.21
C VAL A 24 0.71 10.97 18.38
N ARG A 25 1.07 9.81 18.92
CA ARG A 25 1.81 8.80 18.17
C ARG A 25 0.87 8.04 17.23
N LEU A 26 1.17 8.09 15.95
CA LEU A 26 0.42 7.38 14.90
C LEU A 26 1.00 5.99 14.62
N LEU A 27 2.32 5.83 14.81
CA LEU A 27 3.03 4.56 14.58
C LEU A 27 4.33 4.53 15.36
N GLY A 28 4.72 3.34 15.81
CA GLY A 28 6.06 3.02 16.30
C GLY A 28 6.21 2.84 17.82
N PRO A 29 7.44 2.54 18.27
CA PRO A 29 8.61 2.27 17.41
C PRO A 29 8.48 0.97 16.62
N VAL A 30 8.96 0.97 15.36
CA VAL A 30 8.94 -0.19 14.47
C VAL A 30 10.36 -0.44 13.96
N SER A 31 10.87 -1.66 14.19
CA SER A 31 12.14 -2.14 13.64
C SER A 31 11.91 -3.50 13.00
N LEU A 32 11.95 -3.56 11.65
CA LEU A 32 11.79 -4.79 10.88
C LEU A 32 12.38 -4.63 9.47
N ALA A 33 12.62 -5.75 8.80
CA ALA A 33 13.02 -5.79 7.39
C ALA A 33 12.05 -6.68 6.62
N LEU A 34 11.60 -6.21 5.45
CA LEU A 34 10.71 -6.93 4.55
C LEU A 34 11.49 -7.32 3.29
N ALA A 35 11.78 -8.59 3.16
CA ALA A 35 12.46 -9.17 2.00
C ALA A 35 11.52 -10.06 1.17
N GLU A 36 10.38 -10.42 1.74
CA GLU A 36 9.38 -11.30 1.13
C GLU A 36 8.75 -10.63 -0.09
N ARG A 37 8.40 -11.44 -1.07
CA ARG A 37 7.81 -10.96 -2.32
C ARG A 37 6.39 -10.43 -2.12
N ARG A 38 5.63 -11.04 -1.21
CA ARG A 38 4.24 -10.68 -0.89
C ARG A 38 4.10 -10.43 0.60
N VAL A 39 3.86 -9.19 0.97
CA VAL A 39 3.63 -8.80 2.37
C VAL A 39 2.23 -8.23 2.49
N ALA A 40 1.45 -8.72 3.44
CA ALA A 40 0.17 -8.13 3.79
C ALA A 40 0.27 -7.39 5.12
N VAL A 41 -0.40 -6.25 5.22
CA VAL A 41 -0.53 -5.47 6.46
C VAL A 41 -2.00 -5.42 6.83
N VAL A 42 -2.35 -6.00 7.96
CA VAL A 42 -3.73 -6.06 8.46
C VAL A 42 -3.87 -5.35 9.81
N GLY A 43 -5.08 -4.98 10.20
CA GLY A 43 -5.37 -4.29 11.47
C GLY A 43 -6.67 -3.52 11.40
N ALA A 44 -7.15 -3.01 12.54
CA ALA A 44 -8.36 -2.20 12.62
C ALA A 44 -8.22 -0.85 11.90
N ASN A 45 -9.35 -0.20 11.60
CA ASN A 45 -9.31 1.17 11.07
C ASN A 45 -8.66 2.12 12.09
N GLY A 46 -7.77 2.99 11.59
CA GLY A 46 -7.01 3.90 12.46
C GLY A 46 -5.83 3.27 13.21
N SER A 47 -5.52 1.99 12.99
CA SER A 47 -4.42 1.30 13.70
C SER A 47 -3.01 1.73 13.28
N GLY A 48 -2.84 2.48 12.17
CA GLY A 48 -1.52 2.92 11.66
C GLY A 48 -1.06 2.21 10.37
N LYS A 49 -1.84 1.29 9.79
CA LYS A 49 -1.50 0.54 8.56
C LYS A 49 -1.11 1.43 7.38
N SER A 50 -1.97 2.40 7.05
CA SER A 50 -1.72 3.34 5.95
C SER A 50 -0.52 4.24 6.23
N THR A 51 -0.26 4.56 7.50
CA THR A 51 0.94 5.28 7.91
C THR A 51 2.19 4.44 7.63
N LEU A 52 2.20 3.16 8.03
CA LEU A 52 3.28 2.22 7.75
C LEU A 52 3.53 2.09 6.24
N ALA A 53 2.45 1.94 5.45
CA ALA A 53 2.55 1.82 3.99
C ALA A 53 3.13 3.09 3.34
N ARG A 54 2.68 4.28 3.77
CA ARG A 54 3.11 5.57 3.23
C ARG A 54 4.55 5.95 3.59
N LEU A 55 5.12 5.37 4.63
CA LEU A 55 6.53 5.51 4.95
C LEU A 55 7.43 4.89 3.87
N VAL A 56 6.99 3.79 3.24
CA VAL A 56 7.79 3.05 2.26
C VAL A 56 8.12 3.87 1.01
N ASN A 57 7.25 4.78 0.59
CA ASN A 57 7.50 5.63 -0.57
C ASN A 57 7.80 7.10 -0.22
N GLY A 58 7.95 7.41 1.08
CA GLY A 58 8.21 8.76 1.56
C GLY A 58 7.04 9.74 1.39
N LEU A 59 5.78 9.24 1.31
CA LEU A 59 4.57 10.08 1.43
C LEU A 59 4.34 10.54 2.87
N VAL A 60 4.79 9.75 3.83
CA VAL A 60 4.95 10.12 5.22
C VAL A 60 6.41 9.92 5.58
N LEU A 61 7.00 10.88 6.27
CA LEU A 61 8.36 10.78 6.77
C LEU A 61 8.33 10.39 8.25
N PRO A 62 9.32 9.60 8.73
CA PRO A 62 9.41 9.27 10.15
C PRO A 62 9.71 10.52 10.98
N SER A 63 9.10 10.61 12.17
CA SER A 63 9.44 11.63 13.18
C SER A 63 10.70 11.25 13.96
N ALA A 64 11.01 9.96 14.05
CA ALA A 64 12.25 9.39 14.58
C ALA A 64 12.57 8.07 13.87
N GLY A 65 13.82 7.65 13.89
CA GLY A 65 14.30 6.50 13.14
C GLY A 65 14.42 6.76 11.64
N ARG A 66 14.50 5.71 10.82
CA ARG A 66 14.59 5.83 9.35
C ARG A 66 13.96 4.65 8.62
N VAL A 67 13.56 4.91 7.38
CA VAL A 67 13.06 3.88 6.46
C VAL A 67 13.96 3.85 5.23
N VAL A 68 14.46 2.66 4.90
CA VAL A 68 15.37 2.45 3.77
C VAL A 68 14.74 1.45 2.80
N VAL A 69 14.71 1.80 1.51
CA VAL A 69 14.21 0.94 0.44
C VAL A 69 15.31 0.70 -0.58
N ASP A 70 15.78 -0.54 -0.70
CA ASP A 70 16.90 -0.94 -1.57
C ASP A 70 18.12 -0.02 -1.42
N GLY A 71 18.46 0.34 -0.18
CA GLY A 71 19.61 1.18 0.16
C GLY A 71 19.35 2.70 0.04
N LEU A 72 18.14 3.14 -0.32
CA LEU A 72 17.75 4.55 -0.42
C LEU A 72 16.94 4.95 0.81
N ASP A 73 17.34 6.03 1.50
CA ASP A 73 16.59 6.60 2.62
C ASP A 73 15.37 7.38 2.13
N THR A 74 14.20 7.15 2.73
CA THR A 74 12.95 7.80 2.27
C THR A 74 12.93 9.31 2.55
N ALA A 75 13.66 9.79 3.54
CA ALA A 75 13.75 11.21 3.85
C ALA A 75 14.79 11.92 2.96
N ASP A 76 15.97 11.34 2.81
CA ASP A 76 17.08 11.97 2.11
C ASP A 76 17.01 11.75 0.59
N ASP A 77 16.61 10.55 0.16
CA ASP A 77 16.56 10.13 -1.24
C ASP A 77 15.14 10.11 -1.83
N GLY A 78 14.20 10.85 -1.29
CA GLY A 78 12.77 10.74 -1.58
C GLY A 78 12.41 10.72 -3.08
N ALA A 79 13.13 11.47 -3.94
CA ALA A 79 12.90 11.43 -5.38
C ALA A 79 13.36 10.11 -6.03
N ALA A 80 14.42 9.49 -5.53
CA ALA A 80 14.90 8.18 -6.00
C ALA A 80 14.00 7.06 -5.48
N VAL A 81 13.57 7.13 -4.22
CA VAL A 81 12.60 6.20 -3.63
C VAL A 81 11.30 6.18 -4.41
N ARG A 82 10.71 7.34 -4.75
CA ARG A 82 9.47 7.42 -5.54
C ARG A 82 9.58 6.93 -6.98
N ARG A 83 10.79 6.75 -7.50
CA ARG A 83 11.01 6.03 -8.78
C ARG A 83 11.05 4.52 -8.59
N ARG A 84 11.46 4.07 -7.42
CA ARG A 84 11.62 2.65 -7.08
C ARG A 84 10.33 2.04 -6.56
N VAL A 85 9.53 2.84 -5.87
CA VAL A 85 8.31 2.44 -5.14
C VAL A 85 7.09 3.05 -5.81
N GLY A 86 6.28 2.23 -6.45
CA GLY A 86 4.94 2.60 -6.89
C GLY A 86 3.97 2.56 -5.71
N PHE A 87 3.05 3.51 -5.65
CA PHE A 87 2.01 3.56 -4.62
C PHE A 87 0.62 3.62 -5.26
N VAL A 88 -0.29 2.77 -4.81
CA VAL A 88 -1.69 2.73 -5.25
C VAL A 88 -2.57 3.07 -4.06
N PHE A 89 -3.35 4.14 -4.19
CA PHE A 89 -4.26 4.60 -3.16
C PHE A 89 -5.55 3.79 -3.13
N THR A 90 -6.26 3.84 -2.01
CA THR A 90 -7.58 3.22 -1.83
C THR A 90 -8.60 3.79 -2.83
N ASP A 91 -8.59 5.12 -3.01
CA ASP A 91 -9.45 5.82 -3.94
C ASP A 91 -8.70 6.13 -5.24
N PRO A 92 -9.04 5.49 -6.37
CA PRO A 92 -8.41 5.75 -7.64
C PRO A 92 -8.62 7.19 -8.15
N ASP A 93 -9.70 7.86 -7.76
CA ASP A 93 -9.99 9.24 -8.18
C ASP A 93 -9.02 10.25 -7.53
N ALA A 94 -8.40 9.89 -6.40
CA ALA A 94 -7.31 10.67 -5.81
C ALA A 94 -5.98 10.55 -6.56
N GLN A 95 -5.86 9.59 -7.49
CA GLN A 95 -4.62 9.28 -8.21
C GLN A 95 -4.70 9.59 -9.70
N ILE A 96 -5.84 9.37 -10.33
CA ILE A 96 -6.06 9.64 -11.76
C ILE A 96 -6.21 11.15 -11.96
N VAL A 97 -5.34 11.72 -12.79
CA VAL A 97 -5.27 13.19 -12.96
C VAL A 97 -5.60 13.65 -14.39
N MET A 98 -5.54 12.74 -15.38
CA MET A 98 -5.77 13.09 -16.78
C MET A 98 -7.21 12.77 -17.22
N PRO A 99 -7.74 13.46 -18.26
CA PRO A 99 -9.10 13.27 -18.73
C PRO A 99 -9.42 11.87 -19.28
N THR A 100 -8.41 11.22 -19.87
CA THR A 100 -8.57 9.89 -20.51
C THR A 100 -7.54 8.89 -20.01
N PRO A 101 -7.83 7.58 -20.03
CA PRO A 101 -6.89 6.54 -19.64
C PRO A 101 -5.54 6.57 -20.35
N VAL A 102 -5.52 6.81 -21.65
CA VAL A 102 -4.27 6.83 -22.41
C VAL A 102 -3.40 8.02 -22.01
N GLU A 103 -3.99 9.17 -21.73
CA GLU A 103 -3.27 10.36 -21.26
C GLU A 103 -2.71 10.15 -19.85
N ASP A 104 -3.45 9.48 -18.97
CA ASP A 104 -3.03 9.23 -17.59
C ASP A 104 -1.84 8.27 -17.52
N VAL A 105 -1.89 7.14 -18.26
CA VAL A 105 -0.75 6.22 -18.38
C VAL A 105 0.43 6.90 -19.10
N ALA A 106 0.18 7.68 -20.17
CA ALA A 106 1.23 8.41 -20.85
C ALA A 106 1.91 9.45 -19.93
N LEU A 107 1.17 10.10 -19.03
CA LEU A 107 1.75 11.01 -18.03
C LEU A 107 2.78 10.29 -17.15
N SER A 108 2.47 9.09 -16.68
CA SER A 108 3.38 8.27 -15.86
C SER A 108 4.68 7.91 -16.62
N LEU A 109 4.60 7.70 -17.92
CA LEU A 109 5.73 7.36 -18.80
C LEU A 109 6.58 8.58 -19.23
N ARG A 110 6.17 9.82 -18.95
CA ARG A 110 6.79 11.04 -19.47
C ARG A 110 8.30 11.15 -19.19
N ARG A 111 8.76 10.59 -18.07
CA ARG A 111 10.17 10.65 -17.67
C ARG A 111 11.05 9.63 -18.39
N THR A 112 10.50 8.47 -18.73
CA THR A 112 11.23 7.34 -19.31
C THR A 112 11.09 7.30 -20.84
N VAL A 113 10.01 7.88 -21.37
CA VAL A 113 9.71 7.91 -22.81
C VAL A 113 9.50 9.38 -23.24
N PRO A 114 10.55 10.10 -23.65
CA PRO A 114 10.46 11.52 -24.04
C PRO A 114 9.60 11.75 -25.28
N ASP A 115 9.66 10.88 -26.29
CA ASP A 115 8.88 11.01 -27.52
C ASP A 115 7.39 10.80 -27.26
N ALA A 116 6.56 11.74 -27.72
CA ALA A 116 5.13 11.75 -27.42
C ALA A 116 4.37 10.63 -28.15
N SER A 117 4.78 10.29 -29.38
CA SER A 117 4.13 9.23 -30.17
C SER A 117 4.45 7.85 -29.60
N GLU A 118 5.73 7.60 -29.30
CA GLU A 118 6.17 6.36 -28.64
C GLU A 118 5.51 6.19 -27.28
N ARG A 119 5.43 7.27 -26.49
CA ARG A 119 4.78 7.26 -25.18
C ARG A 119 3.29 6.89 -25.26
N THR A 120 2.58 7.45 -26.25
CA THR A 120 1.17 7.10 -26.48
C THR A 120 1.02 5.64 -26.90
N ALA A 121 1.87 5.14 -27.78
CA ALA A 121 1.87 3.73 -28.18
C ALA A 121 2.10 2.81 -26.98
N ARG A 122 3.12 3.08 -26.15
CA ARG A 122 3.37 2.32 -24.91
C ARG A 122 2.22 2.39 -23.93
N ALA A 123 1.57 3.54 -23.79
CA ALA A 123 0.40 3.69 -22.93
C ALA A 123 -0.77 2.80 -23.40
N LEU A 124 -1.01 2.71 -24.72
CA LEU A 124 -2.01 1.81 -25.30
C LEU A 124 -1.66 0.34 -25.06
N ASP A 125 -0.40 -0.05 -25.17
CA ASP A 125 0.07 -1.41 -24.88
C ASP A 125 -0.13 -1.77 -23.39
N VAL A 126 0.15 -0.84 -22.49
CA VAL A 126 -0.13 -1.01 -21.05
C VAL A 126 -1.63 -1.20 -20.85
N LEU A 127 -2.47 -0.31 -21.36
CA LEU A 127 -3.93 -0.42 -21.21
C LEU A 127 -4.49 -1.73 -21.79
N ALA A 128 -3.93 -2.24 -22.88
CA ALA A 128 -4.32 -3.52 -23.45
C ALA A 128 -4.05 -4.69 -22.48
N ARG A 129 -2.88 -4.71 -21.84
CA ARG A 129 -2.53 -5.72 -20.81
C ARG A 129 -3.49 -5.70 -19.61
N PHE A 130 -4.03 -4.53 -19.26
CA PHE A 130 -5.00 -4.38 -18.18
C PHE A 130 -6.46 -4.56 -18.65
N GLY A 131 -6.70 -4.83 -19.94
CA GLY A 131 -8.03 -5.02 -20.53
C GLY A 131 -8.83 -3.72 -20.62
N LEU A 132 -8.14 -2.60 -20.84
CA LEU A 132 -8.72 -1.26 -20.97
C LEU A 132 -8.49 -0.66 -22.38
N ALA A 133 -8.07 -1.47 -23.37
CA ALA A 133 -7.76 -0.99 -24.71
C ALA A 133 -8.95 -0.28 -25.38
N ASP A 134 -10.15 -0.83 -25.26
CA ASP A 134 -11.40 -0.28 -25.79
C ASP A 134 -11.89 0.96 -25.02
N ARG A 135 -11.25 1.28 -23.92
CA ARG A 135 -11.53 2.42 -23.03
C ARG A 135 -10.44 3.50 -23.06
N ALA A 136 -9.40 3.31 -23.85
CA ALA A 136 -8.22 4.18 -23.84
C ALA A 136 -8.53 5.68 -24.03
N HIS A 137 -9.52 5.99 -24.86
CA HIS A 137 -9.87 7.36 -25.24
C HIS A 137 -11.21 7.86 -24.67
N VAL A 138 -11.88 7.07 -23.81
CA VAL A 138 -13.11 7.54 -23.18
C VAL A 138 -12.78 8.44 -21.97
N PRO A 139 -13.66 9.38 -21.60
CA PRO A 139 -13.47 10.15 -20.38
C PRO A 139 -13.39 9.25 -19.14
N VAL A 140 -12.47 9.53 -18.21
CA VAL A 140 -12.25 8.71 -17.00
C VAL A 140 -13.53 8.55 -16.18
N HIS A 141 -14.38 9.60 -16.11
CA HIS A 141 -15.64 9.51 -15.37
C HIS A 141 -16.66 8.53 -15.98
N ALA A 142 -16.47 8.09 -17.23
CA ALA A 142 -17.29 7.04 -17.86
C ALA A 142 -16.83 5.62 -17.51
N LEU A 143 -15.69 5.47 -16.81
CA LEU A 143 -15.21 4.19 -16.33
C LEU A 143 -15.96 3.75 -15.07
N SER A 144 -16.18 2.43 -14.93
CA SER A 144 -16.65 1.88 -13.65
C SER A 144 -15.56 2.01 -12.55
N GLY A 145 -15.95 1.86 -11.29
CA GLY A 145 -14.98 1.88 -10.17
C GLY A 145 -13.84 0.88 -10.34
N GLY A 146 -14.15 -0.35 -10.74
CA GLY A 146 -13.14 -1.36 -11.01
C GLY A 146 -12.23 -1.03 -12.20
N GLN A 147 -12.76 -0.39 -13.25
CA GLN A 147 -11.95 0.08 -14.37
C GLN A 147 -11.03 1.23 -13.96
N ARG A 148 -11.49 2.15 -13.11
CA ARG A 148 -10.63 3.20 -12.55
C ARG A 148 -9.52 2.63 -11.68
N GLN A 149 -9.82 1.62 -10.85
CA GLN A 149 -8.80 0.94 -10.05
C GLN A 149 -7.74 0.25 -10.92
N LEU A 150 -8.16 -0.44 -11.99
CA LEU A 150 -7.22 -1.03 -12.95
C LEU A 150 -6.40 0.05 -13.68
N LEU A 151 -6.99 1.20 -13.99
CA LEU A 151 -6.28 2.32 -14.59
C LEU A 151 -5.20 2.87 -13.64
N ALA A 152 -5.53 3.08 -12.36
CA ALA A 152 -4.58 3.52 -11.35
C ALA A 152 -3.40 2.53 -11.21
N LEU A 153 -3.69 1.21 -11.16
CA LEU A 153 -2.67 0.17 -11.17
C LEU A 153 -1.83 0.19 -12.46
N ALA A 154 -2.47 0.33 -13.62
CA ALA A 154 -1.79 0.38 -14.91
C ALA A 154 -0.83 1.57 -15.00
N ALA A 155 -1.25 2.76 -14.56
CA ALA A 155 -0.45 3.97 -14.55
C ALA A 155 0.79 3.85 -13.64
N VAL A 156 0.66 3.22 -12.47
CA VAL A 156 1.78 2.96 -11.57
C VAL A 156 2.71 1.90 -12.14
N LEU A 157 2.19 0.76 -12.58
CA LEU A 157 2.98 -0.35 -13.09
C LEU A 157 3.65 -0.07 -14.44
N ALA A 158 3.13 0.92 -15.21
CA ALA A 158 3.79 1.41 -16.43
C ALA A 158 5.21 1.95 -16.17
N THR A 159 5.49 2.42 -14.95
CA THR A 159 6.82 2.91 -14.55
C THR A 159 7.78 1.81 -14.13
N GLU A 160 7.35 0.55 -14.13
CA GLU A 160 8.14 -0.63 -13.74
C GLU A 160 8.82 -0.49 -12.37
N PRO A 161 8.06 -0.17 -11.29
CA PRO A 161 8.64 -0.01 -9.97
C PRO A 161 9.18 -1.36 -9.46
N ALA A 162 10.25 -1.33 -8.64
CA ALA A 162 10.76 -2.54 -8.00
C ALA A 162 9.88 -3.00 -6.83
N VAL A 163 9.23 -2.05 -6.17
CA VAL A 163 8.29 -2.28 -5.06
C VAL A 163 6.96 -1.64 -5.40
N LEU A 164 5.87 -2.36 -5.18
CA LEU A 164 4.51 -1.84 -5.28
C LEU A 164 3.87 -1.85 -3.89
N VAL A 165 3.38 -0.71 -3.44
CA VAL A 165 2.59 -0.57 -2.21
C VAL A 165 1.16 -0.25 -2.59
N CYS A 166 0.20 -1.04 -2.08
CA CYS A 166 -1.23 -0.83 -2.31
C CYS A 166 -1.94 -0.60 -0.97
N ASP A 167 -2.57 0.56 -0.82
CA ASP A 167 -3.35 0.90 0.37
C ASP A 167 -4.83 0.59 0.09
N GLU A 168 -5.32 -0.57 0.56
CA GLU A 168 -6.70 -1.04 0.41
C GLU A 168 -7.20 -1.09 -1.05
N PRO A 169 -6.48 -1.73 -1.99
CA PRO A 169 -6.73 -1.60 -3.43
C PRO A 169 -8.06 -2.20 -3.90
N THR A 170 -8.77 -2.96 -3.07
CA THR A 170 -9.98 -3.70 -3.44
C THR A 170 -11.23 -3.29 -2.64
N THR A 171 -11.11 -2.36 -1.70
CA THR A 171 -12.17 -1.99 -0.74
C THR A 171 -13.47 -1.50 -1.41
N LEU A 172 -13.36 -0.78 -2.52
CA LEU A 172 -14.52 -0.20 -3.23
C LEU A 172 -14.99 -1.06 -4.42
N LEU A 173 -14.49 -2.30 -4.53
CA LEU A 173 -14.75 -3.18 -5.67
C LEU A 173 -15.76 -4.27 -5.34
N ASP A 174 -16.60 -4.61 -6.33
CA ASP A 174 -17.37 -5.85 -6.28
C ASP A 174 -16.47 -7.10 -6.36
N LEU A 175 -17.04 -8.27 -6.07
CA LEU A 175 -16.28 -9.52 -6.00
C LEU A 175 -15.51 -9.83 -7.28
N ARG A 176 -16.09 -9.55 -8.46
CA ARG A 176 -15.44 -9.82 -9.75
C ARG A 176 -14.16 -8.99 -9.93
N TRP A 177 -14.26 -7.68 -9.64
CA TRP A 177 -13.12 -6.77 -9.77
C TRP A 177 -12.07 -7.03 -8.68
N ARG A 178 -12.51 -7.35 -7.45
CA ARG A 178 -11.61 -7.75 -6.36
C ARG A 178 -10.75 -8.94 -6.77
N THR A 179 -11.37 -10.05 -7.21
CA THR A 179 -10.65 -11.25 -7.66
C THR A 179 -9.63 -10.90 -8.76
N ARG A 180 -10.03 -10.08 -9.73
CA ARG A 180 -9.14 -9.68 -10.83
C ARG A 180 -7.94 -8.87 -10.37
N VAL A 181 -8.12 -7.95 -9.43
CA VAL A 181 -7.01 -7.16 -8.84
C VAL A 181 -6.11 -8.05 -7.99
N ASP A 182 -6.67 -8.94 -7.16
CA ASP A 182 -5.91 -9.86 -6.34
C ASP A 182 -5.06 -10.81 -7.18
N ASP A 183 -5.62 -11.38 -8.26
CA ASP A 183 -4.89 -12.27 -9.17
C ASP A 183 -3.78 -11.50 -9.92
N LEU A 184 -4.06 -10.26 -10.32
CA LEU A 184 -3.05 -9.39 -10.91
C LEU A 184 -1.89 -9.16 -9.94
N LEU A 185 -2.17 -8.72 -8.70
CA LEU A 185 -1.15 -8.46 -7.69
C LEU A 185 -0.34 -9.72 -7.35
N ALA A 186 -0.99 -10.90 -7.33
CA ALA A 186 -0.31 -12.17 -7.11
C ALA A 186 0.63 -12.56 -8.26
N SER A 187 0.33 -12.15 -9.50
CA SER A 187 1.12 -12.49 -10.69
C SER A 187 2.35 -11.61 -10.91
N LEU A 188 2.44 -10.47 -10.23
CA LEU A 188 3.52 -9.50 -10.43
C LEU A 188 4.87 -10.06 -9.99
N ASP A 189 5.96 -9.67 -10.67
CA ASP A 189 7.33 -10.01 -10.28
C ASP A 189 7.91 -9.10 -9.20
N GLN A 190 7.37 -7.93 -9.04
CA GLN A 190 7.75 -6.93 -8.05
C GLN A 190 7.51 -7.42 -6.62
N GLN A 191 8.23 -6.85 -5.65
CA GLN A 191 7.84 -6.95 -4.25
C GLN A 191 6.54 -6.15 -4.05
N VAL A 192 5.51 -6.80 -3.47
CA VAL A 192 4.20 -6.17 -3.25
C VAL A 192 3.89 -6.12 -1.76
N VAL A 193 3.59 -4.93 -1.26
CA VAL A 193 3.07 -4.69 0.08
C VAL A 193 1.61 -4.25 -0.03
N VAL A 194 0.69 -5.03 0.50
CA VAL A 194 -0.76 -4.75 0.45
C VAL A 194 -1.28 -4.49 1.85
N VAL A 195 -1.79 -3.29 2.08
CA VAL A 195 -2.66 -3.02 3.23
C VAL A 195 -4.05 -3.50 2.89
N THR A 196 -4.65 -4.33 3.72
CA THR A 196 -5.99 -4.86 3.48
C THR A 196 -6.70 -5.28 4.76
N HIS A 197 -8.02 -5.20 4.76
CA HIS A 197 -8.88 -5.83 5.75
C HIS A 197 -9.44 -7.18 5.27
N ASP A 198 -9.15 -7.57 4.01
CA ASP A 198 -9.52 -8.87 3.45
C ASP A 198 -8.53 -9.94 3.90
N LEU A 199 -8.98 -10.81 4.82
CA LEU A 199 -8.15 -11.85 5.40
C LEU A 199 -7.87 -13.01 4.43
N GLU A 200 -8.70 -13.19 3.40
CA GLU A 200 -8.47 -14.19 2.37
C GLU A 200 -7.34 -13.73 1.44
N ALA A 201 -7.36 -12.46 1.04
CA ALA A 201 -6.25 -11.85 0.29
C ALA A 201 -4.96 -11.87 1.12
N ALA A 202 -5.01 -11.49 2.39
CA ALA A 202 -3.86 -11.51 3.29
C ALA A 202 -3.27 -12.92 3.50
N ALA A 203 -4.12 -13.97 3.48
CA ALA A 203 -3.67 -15.35 3.64
C ALA A 203 -2.83 -15.87 2.45
N ARG A 204 -2.85 -15.18 1.31
CA ARG A 204 -2.04 -15.49 0.12
C ARG A 204 -0.64 -14.86 0.15
N ALA A 205 -0.35 -14.01 1.14
CA ALA A 205 0.96 -13.39 1.29
C ALA A 205 2.00 -14.37 1.84
N ASP A 206 3.28 -14.03 1.65
CA ASP A 206 4.40 -14.79 2.25
C ASP A 206 4.57 -14.42 3.73
N ARG A 207 4.22 -13.17 4.09
CA ARG A 207 4.34 -12.61 5.45
C ARG A 207 3.19 -11.65 5.72
N VAL A 208 2.69 -11.68 6.96
CA VAL A 208 1.62 -10.79 7.43
C VAL A 208 2.10 -10.00 8.64
N LEU A 209 1.93 -8.68 8.56
CA LEU A 209 2.08 -7.77 9.69
C LEU A 209 0.70 -7.44 10.26
N VAL A 210 0.53 -7.56 11.55
CA VAL A 210 -0.67 -7.10 12.26
C VAL A 210 -0.36 -5.79 12.97
N VAL A 211 -1.08 -4.73 12.61
CA VAL A 211 -0.89 -3.40 13.20
C VAL A 211 -2.10 -3.09 14.09
N ASP A 212 -1.84 -2.75 15.34
CA ASP A 212 -2.85 -2.32 16.30
C ASP A 212 -2.31 -1.21 17.21
N GLY A 213 -3.14 -0.18 17.49
CA GLY A 213 -2.77 0.94 18.35
C GLY A 213 -1.45 1.64 17.96
N GLY A 214 -1.10 1.68 16.67
CA GLY A 214 0.16 2.27 16.19
C GLY A 214 1.39 1.37 16.37
N ALA A 215 1.24 0.10 16.69
CA ALA A 215 2.34 -0.85 16.86
C ALA A 215 2.16 -2.08 15.96
N VAL A 216 3.26 -2.71 15.55
CA VAL A 216 3.24 -4.04 14.92
C VAL A 216 3.17 -5.06 16.06
N VAL A 217 1.98 -5.68 16.24
CA VAL A 217 1.70 -6.59 17.36
C VAL A 217 1.86 -8.06 17.00
N ALA A 218 1.89 -8.39 15.69
CA ALA A 218 2.30 -9.70 15.20
C ALA A 218 2.96 -9.56 13.83
N ASP A 219 3.93 -10.43 13.57
CA ASP A 219 4.75 -10.43 12.38
C ASP A 219 5.18 -11.87 12.07
N GLY A 220 4.89 -12.37 10.87
CA GLY A 220 5.29 -13.70 10.47
C GLY A 220 4.39 -14.35 9.39
N PRO A 221 4.42 -15.69 9.30
CA PRO A 221 3.60 -16.43 8.35
C PRO A 221 2.10 -16.13 8.50
N PRO A 222 1.31 -16.17 7.40
CA PRO A 222 -0.09 -15.77 7.42
C PRO A 222 -0.95 -16.50 8.46
N GLY A 223 -0.80 -17.82 8.62
CA GLY A 223 -1.62 -18.60 9.53
C GLY A 223 -1.60 -18.08 10.97
N PRO A 224 -0.44 -18.06 11.66
CA PRO A 224 -0.30 -17.54 13.03
C PRO A 224 -0.67 -16.07 13.15
N ALA A 225 -0.21 -15.21 12.22
CA ALA A 225 -0.46 -13.77 12.28
C ALA A 225 -1.97 -13.44 12.16
N LEU A 226 -2.67 -14.08 11.23
CA LEU A 226 -4.12 -13.90 11.06
C LEU A 226 -4.93 -14.51 12.20
N ALA A 227 -4.45 -15.61 12.82
CA ALA A 227 -5.07 -16.14 14.02
C ALA A 227 -4.96 -15.14 15.19
N HIS A 228 -3.77 -14.53 15.37
CA HIS A 228 -3.57 -13.46 16.34
C HIS A 228 -4.51 -12.26 16.09
N TYR A 229 -4.60 -11.80 14.84
CA TYR A 229 -5.50 -10.70 14.48
C TYR A 229 -6.97 -11.03 14.80
N ARG A 230 -7.45 -12.24 14.49
CA ARG A 230 -8.81 -12.66 14.80
C ARG A 230 -9.06 -12.68 16.33
N ALA A 231 -8.12 -13.21 17.11
CA ALA A 231 -8.21 -13.21 18.57
C ALA A 231 -8.28 -11.79 19.13
N LEU A 232 -7.47 -10.88 18.59
CA LEU A 232 -7.47 -9.47 18.98
C LEU A 232 -8.83 -8.80 18.69
N MET A 233 -9.41 -9.03 17.52
CA MET A 233 -10.68 -8.43 17.11
C MET A 233 -11.91 -9.01 17.83
N THR A 234 -11.86 -10.25 18.31
CA THR A 234 -12.95 -10.92 19.02
C THR A 234 -12.86 -10.75 20.54
N GLY A 235 -11.85 -10.04 21.06
CA GLY A 235 -11.62 -9.91 22.51
C GLY A 235 -11.14 -11.21 23.17
N ALA A 236 -10.84 -12.25 22.38
CA ALA A 236 -10.30 -13.53 22.85
C ALA A 236 -8.77 -13.44 23.06
N SER A 237 -8.28 -12.35 23.67
CA SER A 237 -6.87 -12.23 24.07
C SER A 237 -6.53 -13.35 25.02
N ALA A 238 -5.48 -14.13 24.69
CA ALA A 238 -5.00 -15.20 25.55
C ALA A 238 -4.76 -14.69 26.96
N ALA A 239 -5.55 -15.20 27.91
CA ALA A 239 -5.23 -15.08 29.32
C ALA A 239 -3.80 -15.65 29.48
N PRO A 240 -2.89 -14.99 30.19
CA PRO A 240 -1.59 -15.56 30.50
C PRO A 240 -1.84 -16.90 31.20
N SER A 241 -1.22 -17.96 30.65
CA SER A 241 -1.20 -19.28 31.26
C SER A 241 -0.65 -19.14 32.67
N GLY A 242 -1.58 -19.03 33.63
CA GLY A 242 -1.27 -18.97 35.06
C GLY A 242 -0.53 -20.24 35.43
N GLU A 243 0.70 -20.11 35.88
CA GLU A 243 1.45 -21.09 36.63
C GLU A 243 0.60 -21.60 37.75
N ARG A 244 0.14 -22.83 37.66
CA ARG A 244 -0.26 -23.57 38.88
C ARG A 244 1.03 -23.91 39.60
N ARG A 245 1.33 -23.21 40.65
CA ARG A 245 2.24 -23.73 41.68
C ARG A 245 1.53 -24.75 42.57
N PRO A 246 2.23 -25.79 42.98
CA PRO A 246 1.72 -26.89 43.81
C PRO A 246 1.38 -26.49 45.24
#